data_da4743b48ddc8af2fbca722acab7704a
#
_entry.id   da4743b48ddc8af2fbca722acab7704a
#
_cell.length_a   1.000
_cell.length_b   1.000
_cell.length_c   1.000
_cell.angle_alpha   90.00
_cell.angle_beta   90.00
_cell.angle_gamma   90.00
#
_symmetry.space_group_name_H-M   'P 1'
#
loop_
_entity.id
_entity.type
_entity.pdbx_description
1 polymer ?
#
loop_
_entity_poly.entity_id
_entity_poly.type
_entity_poly.pdbx_seq_one_letter_code
_entity_poly.pdbx_strand_id
1 'polypeptide(L)' 'MFTSRKAGRDDAWEGIVTHKSRGMLDGSNMYHFVKVRLADGQAMKVRISRRLWKAILVDDRIVKRPGAAPARE' A
#
# COMPACT_ATOMS: atom_id res chain seq x y z
N MET A 1 3.00 -3.47 -21.54
CA MET A 1 2.05 -4.26 -20.76
C MET A 1 2.11 -3.85 -19.28
N PHE A 2 0.98 -3.61 -18.71
CA PHE A 2 0.91 -3.23 -17.33
C PHE A 2 0.83 -4.46 -16.42
N THR A 3 1.65 -4.53 -15.41
CA THR A 3 1.58 -5.59 -14.40
C THR A 3 1.56 -4.99 -13.02
N SER A 4 0.66 -5.50 -12.22
CA SER A 4 0.59 -5.14 -10.82
C SER A 4 1.77 -5.72 -10.09
N ARG A 5 2.49 -4.90 -9.35
CA ARG A 5 3.66 -5.31 -8.62
C ARG A 5 3.28 -5.69 -7.20
N LYS A 6 3.76 -6.83 -6.76
CA LYS A 6 3.51 -7.28 -5.40
C LYS A 6 4.65 -6.82 -4.50
N ALA A 7 4.32 -6.13 -3.41
CA ALA A 7 5.33 -5.65 -2.49
C ALA A 7 5.89 -6.78 -1.66
N GLY A 8 7.18 -7.01 -1.73
CA GLY A 8 7.89 -7.95 -0.88
C GLY A 8 8.41 -7.28 0.38
N ARG A 9 8.82 -8.11 1.33
CA ARG A 9 9.33 -7.60 2.61
C ARG A 9 10.56 -6.72 2.43
N ASP A 10 11.47 -7.13 1.52
CA ASP A 10 12.74 -6.44 1.34
C ASP A 10 12.69 -5.38 0.24
N ASP A 11 11.55 -5.23 -0.41
CA ASP A 11 11.41 -4.22 -1.45
C ASP A 11 11.30 -2.85 -0.83
N ALA A 12 12.00 -1.89 -1.44
CA ALA A 12 11.87 -0.48 -1.10
C ALA A 12 11.09 0.22 -2.20
N TRP A 13 10.13 1.05 -1.81
CA TRP A 13 9.36 1.81 -2.78
C TRP A 13 8.74 3.03 -2.11
N GLU A 14 8.34 3.99 -2.92
CA GLU A 14 7.57 5.14 -2.47
C GLU A 14 6.55 5.51 -3.54
N GLY A 15 5.46 6.12 -3.11
CA GLY A 15 4.43 6.50 -4.05
C GLY A 15 3.32 7.28 -3.38
N ILE A 16 2.29 7.58 -4.18
CA ILE A 16 1.14 8.36 -3.74
C ILE A 16 -0.07 7.43 -3.65
N VAL A 17 -0.77 7.50 -2.53
CA VAL A 17 -1.99 6.73 -2.32
C VAL A 17 -3.09 7.27 -3.22
N THR A 18 -3.62 6.42 -4.10
CA THR A 18 -4.70 6.82 -5.01
C THR A 18 -6.04 6.30 -4.57
N HIS A 19 -6.06 5.16 -3.86
CA HIS A 19 -7.31 4.57 -3.38
C HIS A 19 -7.06 3.87 -2.05
N LYS A 20 -8.10 3.83 -1.23
CA LYS A 20 -8.12 3.03 -0.01
C LYS A 20 -9.24 2.01 -0.13
N SER A 21 -8.99 0.79 0.30
CA SER A 21 -10.01 -0.25 0.30
C SER A 21 -9.80 -1.20 1.45
N ARG A 22 -10.84 -1.95 1.76
CA ARG A 22 -10.77 -3.00 2.78
C ARG A 22 -11.70 -4.13 2.34
N GLY A 23 -11.38 -5.33 2.82
CA GLY A 23 -12.19 -6.47 2.47
C GLY A 23 -11.87 -7.67 3.33
N MET A 24 -12.80 -8.60 3.39
CA MET A 24 -12.60 -9.84 4.12
C MET A 24 -12.19 -10.92 3.13
N LEU A 25 -10.97 -11.43 3.33
CA LEU A 25 -10.42 -12.45 2.44
C LEU A 25 -10.72 -13.87 2.92
N ASP A 26 -10.98 -14.04 4.22
CA ASP A 26 -11.21 -15.36 4.81
C ASP A 26 -12.31 -15.35 5.86
N GLY A 27 -13.35 -14.60 5.60
CA GLY A 27 -14.58 -14.66 6.38
C GLY A 27 -14.59 -13.83 7.65
N SER A 28 -13.61 -13.94 8.49
CA SER A 28 -13.63 -13.27 9.80
C SER A 28 -12.64 -12.14 9.94
N ASN A 29 -11.63 -12.07 9.07
CA ASN A 29 -10.59 -11.05 9.17
C ASN A 29 -10.75 -9.98 8.12
N MET A 30 -10.69 -8.73 8.57
CA MET A 30 -10.73 -7.58 7.68
C MET A 30 -9.31 -7.15 7.35
N TYR A 31 -9.01 -7.07 6.07
CA TYR A 31 -7.70 -6.63 5.59
C TYR A 31 -7.82 -5.25 4.98
N HIS A 32 -6.77 -4.46 5.15
CA HIS A 32 -6.73 -3.08 4.72
C HIS A 32 -5.70 -2.91 3.61
N PHE A 33 -6.12 -2.28 2.51
CA PHE A 33 -5.28 -2.12 1.34
C PHE A 33 -5.26 -0.68 0.90
N VAL A 34 -4.16 -0.28 0.28
CA VAL A 34 -4.08 0.97 -0.46
C VAL A 34 -3.57 0.67 -1.86
N LYS A 35 -4.04 1.44 -2.82
CA LYS A 35 -3.47 1.45 -4.16
C LYS A 35 -2.52 2.64 -4.24
N VAL A 36 -1.30 2.39 -4.67
CA VAL A 36 -0.23 3.37 -4.68
C VAL A 36 0.25 3.55 -6.11
N ARG A 37 0.43 4.80 -6.53
CA ARG A 37 1.06 5.11 -7.80
C ARG A 37 2.54 5.39 -7.55
N LEU A 38 3.39 4.61 -8.20
CA LEU A 38 4.84 4.78 -8.11
C LEU A 38 5.32 5.86 -9.05
N ALA A 39 6.57 6.30 -8.85
CA ALA A 39 7.15 7.37 -9.65
C ALA A 39 7.22 7.06 -11.16
N ASP A 40 7.30 5.78 -11.52
CA ASP A 40 7.34 5.34 -12.90
C ASP A 40 5.95 5.18 -13.53
N GLY A 41 4.89 5.56 -12.82
CA GLY A 41 3.53 5.49 -13.29
C GLY A 41 2.83 4.16 -13.03
N GLN A 42 3.53 3.17 -12.50
CA GLN A 42 2.92 1.88 -12.18
C GLN A 42 2.05 2.01 -10.94
N ALA A 43 0.99 1.21 -10.88
CA ALA A 43 0.14 1.12 -9.70
C ALA A 43 0.42 -0.18 -8.97
N MET A 44 0.33 -0.14 -7.66
CA MET A 44 0.60 -1.29 -6.81
C MET A 44 -0.44 -1.34 -5.69
N LYS A 45 -0.99 -2.54 -5.44
CA LYS A 45 -1.89 -2.75 -4.32
C LYS A 45 -1.09 -3.29 -3.14
N VAL A 46 -1.18 -2.62 -2.00
CA VAL A 46 -0.38 -2.95 -0.83
C VAL A 46 -1.29 -3.18 0.36
N ARG A 47 -1.04 -4.26 1.09
CA ARG A 47 -1.71 -4.50 2.36
C ARG A 47 -0.96 -3.74 3.46
N ILE A 48 -1.70 -3.00 4.27
CA ILE A 48 -1.12 -2.21 5.36
C ILE A 48 -1.88 -2.49 6.66
N SER A 49 -1.32 -2.03 7.77
CA SER A 49 -1.96 -2.18 9.06
C SER A 49 -3.21 -1.30 9.15
N ARG A 50 -4.14 -1.70 10.00
CA ARG A 50 -5.34 -0.92 10.26
C ARG A 50 -4.98 0.48 10.76
N ARG A 51 -3.97 0.58 11.63
CA ARG A 51 -3.55 1.87 12.17
C ARG A 51 -3.10 2.82 11.07
N LEU A 52 -2.25 2.34 10.18
CA LEU A 52 -1.77 3.16 9.07
C LEU A 52 -2.92 3.51 8.13
N TRP A 53 -3.80 2.54 7.85
CA TRP A 53 -4.93 2.74 6.95
C TRP A 53 -5.85 3.85 7.45
N LYS A 54 -6.06 3.93 8.76
CA LYS A 54 -6.89 4.99 9.34
C LYS A 54 -6.21 6.35 9.30
N ALA A 55 -4.89 6.36 9.39
CA ALA A 55 -4.13 7.62 9.43
C ALA A 55 -3.85 8.18 8.04
N ILE A 56 -3.75 7.31 7.03
CA ILE A 56 -3.35 7.74 5.70
C ILE A 56 -4.57 8.17 4.88
N LEU A 57 -4.38 9.16 4.03
CA LEU A 57 -5.43 9.68 3.16
C LEU A 57 -5.03 9.49 1.71
N VAL A 58 -6.04 9.49 0.82
CA VAL A 58 -5.78 9.56 -0.61
C VAL A 58 -4.97 10.83 -0.89
N ASP A 59 -3.98 10.71 -1.75
CA ASP A 59 -2.99 11.72 -2.11
C ASP A 59 -1.83 11.85 -1.12
N ASP A 60 -1.85 11.12 -0.01
CA ASP A 60 -0.71 11.08 0.90
C ASP A 60 0.43 10.28 0.28
N ARG A 61 1.65 10.65 0.64
CA ARG A 61 2.83 9.90 0.24
C ARG A 61 3.10 8.79 1.25
N ILE A 62 3.40 7.61 0.74
CA ILE A 62 3.73 6.44 1.55
C ILE A 62 5.07 5.89 1.11
N VAL A 63 5.88 5.50 2.07
CA VAL A 63 7.25 5.02 1.83
C VAL A 63 7.44 3.68 2.52
N LYS A 64 8.09 2.76 1.83
CA LYS A 64 8.53 1.51 2.44
C LYS A 64 10.02 1.38 2.27
N ARG A 65 10.73 1.21 3.36
CA ARG A 65 12.17 0.96 3.37
C ARG A 65 12.42 -0.54 3.46
N PRO A 66 13.59 -1.04 3.00
CA PRO A 66 13.89 -2.46 3.09
C PRO A 66 13.77 -2.97 4.53
N GLY A 67 13.08 -4.08 4.70
CA GLY A 67 12.90 -4.69 6.01
C GLY A 67 11.93 -3.99 6.94
N ALA A 68 11.29 -2.92 6.49
CA ALA A 68 10.36 -2.15 7.32
C ALA A 68 8.95 -2.21 6.76
N ALA A 69 7.96 -1.95 7.60
CA ALA A 69 6.59 -1.82 7.16
C ALA A 69 6.39 -0.48 6.44
N PRO A 70 5.41 -0.40 5.52
CA PRO A 70 5.10 0.88 4.89
C PRO A 70 4.70 1.91 5.94
N ALA A 71 5.07 3.15 5.69
CA ALA A 71 4.76 4.25 6.61
C ALA A 71 4.44 5.50 5.83
N ARG A 72 3.62 6.35 6.44
CA ARG A 72 3.30 7.66 5.91
C ARG A 72 4.53 8.56 6.03
N GLU A 73 4.82 9.24 4.95
CA GLU A 73 5.94 10.18 4.94
C GLU A 73 5.55 11.54 5.51
#